data_9a866a75ddf6bf139b0d083597257a2c
#
_entry.id   9a866a75ddf6bf139b0d083597257a2c
#
_cell.length_a   1.000
_cell.length_b   1.000
_cell.length_c   1.000
_cell.angle_alpha   90.00
_cell.angle_beta   90.00
_cell.angle_gamma   90.00
#
_symmetry.space_group_name_H-M   'P 1'
#
loop_
_entity.id
_entity.type
_entity.pdbx_description
1 polymer ?
#
loop_
_entity_poly.entity_id
_entity_poly.type
_entity_poly.pdbx_seq_one_letter_code
_entity_poly.pdbx_strand_id
1 'polypeptide(L)'
;MATDTHYETTQLGVFTPANQPRESLEAGEVGYIIAGIKELQAAKVGDTITLIKAGTGGAAFTATEALPGFKEIKPQVFAGLYPTEANQYDALRDSLEKLKLNDSSLHYEPEVSQALGFGFRCGFLGLLHMEIVQERLEREFDQDLITTAPSVVYQVLRAD
;
A
#
# COMPACT_ATOMS: atom_id res chain seq x y z
N MET A 1 -7.05 2.01 -13.67
CA MET A 1 -8.24 2.79 -14.09
C MET A 1 -8.63 3.82 -13.03
N ALA A 2 -8.65 3.49 -11.75
CA ALA A 2 -9.05 4.44 -10.69
C ALA A 2 -8.15 5.68 -10.58
N THR A 3 -6.87 5.56 -10.90
CA THR A 3 -5.89 6.66 -10.84
C THR A 3 -5.62 7.33 -12.17
N ASP A 4 -6.18 6.81 -13.26
CA ASP A 4 -5.95 7.25 -14.65
C ASP A 4 -4.46 7.45 -15.01
N THR A 5 -3.58 6.60 -14.43
CA THR A 5 -2.15 6.63 -14.67
C THR A 5 -1.75 5.61 -15.73
N HIS A 6 -0.75 5.97 -16.55
CA HIS A 6 -0.31 5.19 -17.69
C HIS A 6 1.16 4.77 -17.53
N TYR A 7 1.43 3.50 -17.76
CA TYR A 7 2.79 2.94 -17.65
C TYR A 7 3.09 2.03 -18.83
N GLU A 8 4.34 2.01 -19.25
CA GLU A 8 4.83 1.06 -20.23
C GLU A 8 5.17 -0.26 -19.54
N THR A 9 4.50 -1.34 -19.97
CA THR A 9 4.77 -2.68 -19.45
C THR A 9 6.03 -3.23 -20.10
N THR A 10 7.02 -3.55 -19.27
CA THR A 10 8.29 -4.13 -19.72
C THR A 10 8.30 -5.66 -19.66
N GLN A 11 7.54 -6.25 -18.77
CA GLN A 11 7.44 -7.69 -18.60
C GLN A 11 6.08 -8.10 -18.02
N LEU A 12 5.59 -9.24 -18.49
CA LEU A 12 4.42 -9.95 -17.98
C LEU A 12 4.82 -11.41 -17.73
N GLY A 13 4.22 -12.06 -16.74
CA GLY A 13 4.50 -13.46 -16.47
C GLY A 13 3.75 -14.05 -15.30
N VAL A 14 4.12 -15.27 -14.95
CA VAL A 14 3.57 -16.05 -13.84
C VAL A 14 4.68 -16.54 -12.90
N PHE A 15 4.31 -16.91 -11.67
CA PHE A 15 5.21 -17.55 -10.72
C PHE A 15 4.98 -19.07 -10.70
N THR A 16 6.05 -19.90 -10.97
CA THR A 16 5.95 -21.37 -11.04
C THR A 16 7.19 -22.14 -10.54
N PRO A 17 7.65 -22.08 -9.32
CA PRO A 17 7.71 -21.01 -8.33
C PRO A 17 8.62 -19.85 -8.77
N ALA A 18 9.50 -20.05 -9.76
CA ALA A 18 10.32 -19.00 -10.35
C ALA A 18 9.50 -18.14 -11.32
N ASN A 19 9.96 -16.93 -11.56
CA ASN A 19 9.34 -16.03 -12.54
C ASN A 19 9.46 -16.61 -13.94
N GLN A 20 8.33 -16.83 -14.59
CA GLN A 20 8.28 -17.24 -16.01
C GLN A 20 7.63 -16.13 -16.83
N PRO A 21 8.37 -15.50 -17.76
CA PRO A 21 7.80 -14.54 -18.69
C PRO A 21 6.71 -15.17 -19.56
N ARG A 22 5.65 -14.40 -19.82
CA ARG A 22 4.53 -14.77 -20.71
C ARG A 22 4.20 -13.60 -21.61
N GLU A 23 3.63 -13.89 -22.76
CA GLU A 23 3.14 -12.85 -23.69
C GLU A 23 1.75 -12.35 -23.30
N SER A 24 0.94 -13.19 -22.63
CA SER A 24 -0.40 -12.87 -22.19
C SER A 24 -0.76 -13.62 -20.90
N LEU A 25 -1.75 -13.11 -20.18
CA LEU A 25 -2.46 -13.80 -19.11
C LEU A 25 -3.91 -14.01 -19.58
N GLU A 26 -4.42 -15.22 -19.39
CA GLU A 26 -5.80 -15.57 -19.73
C GLU A 26 -6.73 -15.34 -18.54
N ALA A 27 -8.04 -15.37 -18.81
CA ALA A 27 -9.05 -15.22 -17.77
C ALA A 27 -8.93 -16.32 -16.72
N GLY A 28 -8.84 -15.93 -15.45
CA GLY A 28 -8.63 -16.83 -14.31
C GLY A 28 -7.17 -17.07 -13.94
N GLU A 29 -6.21 -16.63 -14.73
CA GLU A 29 -4.79 -16.74 -14.41
C GLU A 29 -4.35 -15.63 -13.45
N VAL A 30 -3.38 -15.95 -12.59
CA VAL A 30 -2.70 -15.03 -11.68
C VAL A 30 -1.26 -14.86 -12.12
N GLY A 31 -0.81 -13.63 -12.28
CA GLY A 31 0.54 -13.34 -12.75
C GLY A 31 1.10 -12.05 -12.18
N TYR A 32 2.19 -11.58 -12.75
CA TYR A 32 2.84 -10.32 -12.41
C TYR A 32 3.04 -9.44 -13.64
N ILE A 33 3.07 -8.14 -13.40
CA ILE A 33 3.37 -7.10 -14.41
C ILE A 33 4.50 -6.23 -13.86
N ILE A 34 5.51 -5.97 -14.69
CA ILE A 34 6.56 -4.99 -14.41
C ILE A 34 6.37 -3.81 -15.35
N ALA A 35 6.14 -2.63 -14.79
CA ALA A 35 5.78 -1.44 -15.56
C ALA A 35 6.49 -0.15 -15.10
N GLY A 36 7.60 -0.26 -14.37
CA GLY A 36 8.39 0.89 -13.95
C GLY A 36 7.62 1.91 -13.07
N ILE A 37 6.66 1.44 -12.27
CA ILE A 37 5.84 2.29 -11.39
C ILE A 37 6.74 2.87 -10.30
N LYS A 38 6.86 4.21 -10.25
CA LYS A 38 7.66 4.92 -9.25
C LYS A 38 6.86 5.40 -8.05
N GLU A 39 5.56 5.63 -8.23
CA GLU A 39 4.65 6.12 -7.20
C GLU A 39 3.69 5.02 -6.78
N LEU A 40 3.80 4.55 -5.55
CA LEU A 40 2.93 3.51 -5.00
C LEU A 40 1.44 3.88 -5.01
N GLN A 41 1.13 5.15 -4.77
CA GLN A 41 -0.24 5.65 -4.75
C GLN A 41 -0.91 5.56 -6.13
N ALA A 42 -0.13 5.45 -7.19
CA ALA A 42 -0.61 5.34 -8.56
C ALA A 42 -1.07 3.93 -8.95
N ALA A 43 -0.74 2.90 -8.15
CA ALA A 43 -1.13 1.51 -8.36
C ALA A 43 -1.81 0.96 -7.10
N LYS A 44 -3.09 1.25 -6.94
CA LYS A 44 -3.88 0.77 -5.79
C LYS A 44 -4.21 -0.71 -5.94
N VAL A 45 -4.15 -1.44 -4.83
CA VAL A 45 -4.61 -2.83 -4.78
C VAL A 45 -6.11 -2.90 -5.05
N GLY A 46 -6.52 -3.79 -5.98
CA GLY A 46 -7.90 -3.96 -6.41
C GLY A 46 -8.28 -3.10 -7.61
N ASP A 47 -7.38 -2.23 -8.12
CA ASP A 47 -7.66 -1.45 -9.32
C ASP A 47 -7.68 -2.33 -10.58
N THR A 48 -8.41 -1.89 -11.60
CA THR A 48 -8.48 -2.53 -12.91
C THR A 48 -7.40 -1.97 -13.82
N ILE A 49 -6.64 -2.87 -14.42
CA ILE A 49 -5.62 -2.57 -15.43
C ILE A 49 -6.20 -2.86 -16.81
N THR A 50 -6.02 -1.93 -17.75
CA THR A 50 -6.45 -2.08 -19.14
C THR A 50 -5.38 -1.58 -20.11
N LEU A 51 -5.45 -2.03 -21.35
CA LEU A 51 -4.57 -1.55 -22.40
C LEU A 51 -5.01 -0.17 -22.89
N ILE A 52 -4.05 0.69 -23.16
CA ILE A 52 -4.29 1.92 -23.92
C ILE A 52 -4.16 1.59 -25.39
N LYS A 53 -5.00 2.15 -26.25
CA LYS A 53 -4.91 1.99 -27.71
C LYS A 53 -3.52 2.42 -28.20
N ALA A 54 -2.65 1.44 -28.49
CA ALA A 54 -1.48 1.71 -29.30
C ALA A 54 -1.95 1.85 -30.75
N GLY A 55 -1.56 2.94 -31.41
CA GLY A 55 -1.90 3.17 -32.81
C GLY A 55 -1.37 2.03 -33.72
N THR A 56 -2.15 1.73 -34.76
CA THR A 56 -1.86 0.85 -35.92
C THR A 56 -1.79 -0.66 -35.64
N GLY A 57 -2.91 -1.35 -35.81
CA GLY A 57 -2.90 -2.71 -36.33
C GLY A 57 -3.35 -3.84 -35.39
N GLY A 58 -3.65 -3.62 -34.15
CA GLY A 58 -4.23 -4.62 -33.25
C GLY A 58 -5.54 -4.14 -32.64
N ALA A 59 -6.55 -5.01 -32.57
CA ALA A 59 -7.78 -4.74 -31.85
C ALA A 59 -7.49 -4.77 -30.33
N ALA A 60 -6.77 -3.78 -29.82
CA ALA A 60 -6.60 -3.60 -28.37
C ALA A 60 -7.92 -3.07 -27.81
N PHE A 61 -8.65 -3.93 -27.14
CA PHE A 61 -9.86 -3.56 -26.42
C PHE A 61 -9.46 -2.79 -25.14
N THR A 62 -9.56 -1.48 -25.18
CA THR A 62 -9.48 -0.67 -23.98
C THR A 62 -10.79 -0.84 -23.22
N ALA A 63 -10.73 -1.31 -21.98
CA ALA A 63 -11.91 -1.38 -21.14
C ALA A 63 -12.43 0.05 -20.84
N THR A 64 -13.73 0.24 -20.95
CA THR A 64 -14.41 1.51 -20.67
C THR A 64 -14.86 1.60 -19.22
N GLU A 65 -15.03 0.46 -18.56
CA GLU A 65 -15.50 0.34 -17.18
C GLU A 65 -14.55 -0.53 -16.35
N ALA A 66 -14.31 -0.13 -15.11
CA ALA A 66 -13.54 -0.94 -14.17
C ALA A 66 -14.34 -2.17 -13.73
N LEU A 67 -13.64 -3.26 -13.43
CA LEU A 67 -14.26 -4.44 -12.84
C LEU A 67 -14.92 -4.10 -11.51
N PRO A 68 -16.13 -4.64 -11.22
CA PRO A 68 -16.81 -4.39 -9.96
C PRO A 68 -16.08 -5.05 -8.79
N GLY A 69 -16.22 -4.47 -7.60
CA GLY A 69 -15.70 -5.05 -6.35
C GLY A 69 -14.48 -4.36 -5.76
N PHE A 70 -13.91 -3.34 -6.42
CA PHE A 70 -12.88 -2.52 -5.80
C PHE A 70 -13.44 -1.81 -4.57
N LYS A 71 -12.81 -2.08 -3.41
CA LYS A 71 -13.10 -1.38 -2.15
C LYS A 71 -11.78 -0.97 -1.53
N GLU A 72 -11.62 0.32 -1.27
CA GLU A 72 -10.49 0.80 -0.48
C GLU A 72 -10.65 0.30 0.96
N ILE A 73 -9.65 -0.45 1.42
CA ILE A 73 -9.63 -0.96 2.80
C ILE A 73 -9.27 0.21 3.71
N LYS A 74 -10.16 0.53 4.65
CA LYS A 74 -9.92 1.62 5.62
C LYS A 74 -9.35 1.06 6.92
N PRO A 75 -8.38 1.75 7.53
CA PRO A 75 -7.87 1.37 8.84
C PRO A 75 -8.98 1.36 9.90
N GLN A 76 -8.88 0.42 10.83
CA GLN A 76 -9.81 0.27 11.95
C GLN A 76 -9.18 0.66 13.29
N VAL A 77 -7.86 0.51 13.41
CA VAL A 77 -7.08 0.81 14.61
C VAL A 77 -6.02 1.83 14.26
N PHE A 78 -5.80 2.77 15.16
CA PHE A 78 -4.78 3.81 15.00
C PHE A 78 -3.87 3.82 16.22
N ALA A 79 -2.56 3.97 15.99
CA ALA A 79 -1.58 4.22 17.04
C ALA A 79 -0.50 5.16 16.52
N GLY A 80 0.09 5.94 17.42
CA GLY A 80 1.28 6.73 17.12
C GLY A 80 2.52 5.87 17.25
N LEU A 81 3.41 5.94 16.27
CA LEU A 81 4.75 5.36 16.29
C LEU A 81 5.77 6.49 16.35
N TYR A 82 6.58 6.48 17.39
CA TYR A 82 7.60 7.51 17.64
C TYR A 82 8.97 6.83 17.81
N PRO A 83 10.03 7.37 17.20
CA PRO A 83 11.36 6.86 17.47
C PRO A 83 11.77 7.22 18.90
N THR A 84 12.55 6.36 19.54
CA THR A 84 13.08 6.63 20.90
C THR A 84 14.05 7.82 20.91
N GLU A 85 14.75 8.04 19.79
CA GLU A 85 15.66 9.16 19.59
C GLU A 85 15.18 10.08 18.46
N ALA A 86 15.15 11.40 18.71
CA ALA A 86 14.63 12.39 17.75
C ALA A 86 15.36 12.42 16.40
N ASN A 87 16.64 12.03 16.35
CA ASN A 87 17.46 11.94 15.15
C ASN A 87 17.06 10.75 14.23
N GLN A 88 16.26 9.81 14.72
CA GLN A 88 15.80 8.63 13.97
C GLN A 88 14.48 8.86 13.22
N TYR A 89 13.90 10.04 13.27
CA TYR A 89 12.63 10.35 12.58
C TYR A 89 12.69 10.07 11.07
N ASP A 90 13.75 10.51 10.40
CA ASP A 90 13.89 10.27 8.95
C ASP A 90 14.11 8.79 8.63
N ALA A 91 14.85 8.06 9.46
CA ALA A 91 15.03 6.62 9.33
C ALA A 91 13.70 5.86 9.50
N LEU A 92 12.88 6.27 10.45
CA LEU A 92 11.54 5.70 10.65
C LEU A 92 10.64 5.98 9.44
N ARG A 93 10.66 7.20 8.89
CA ARG A 93 9.90 7.52 7.68
C ARG A 93 10.30 6.61 6.52
N ASP A 94 11.59 6.48 6.25
CA ASP A 94 12.10 5.65 5.16
C ASP A 94 11.75 4.16 5.36
N SER A 95 11.72 3.70 6.61
CA SER A 95 11.31 2.34 6.98
C SER A 95 9.83 2.10 6.72
N LEU A 96 8.97 3.06 7.09
CA LEU A 96 7.53 3.02 6.80
C LEU A 96 7.24 3.04 5.28
N GLU A 97 7.98 3.84 4.51
CA GLU A 97 7.86 3.86 3.05
C GLU A 97 8.22 2.51 2.43
N LYS A 98 9.33 1.89 2.87
CA LYS A 98 9.74 0.56 2.41
C LYS A 98 8.75 -0.52 2.82
N LEU A 99 8.25 -0.47 4.06
CA LEU A 99 7.28 -1.43 4.55
C LEU A 99 5.95 -1.35 3.77
N LYS A 100 5.52 -0.15 3.41
CA LYS A 100 4.32 0.09 2.62
C LYS A 100 4.39 -0.51 1.21
N LEU A 101 5.58 -0.73 0.65
CA LEU A 101 5.75 -1.46 -0.62
C LEU A 101 5.21 -2.90 -0.55
N ASN A 102 5.31 -3.53 0.61
CA ASN A 102 4.85 -4.90 0.83
C ASN A 102 3.48 -4.96 1.52
N ASP A 103 3.09 -3.88 2.18
CA ASP A 103 1.85 -3.77 2.94
C ASP A 103 1.06 -2.52 2.53
N SER A 104 0.28 -2.65 1.48
CA SER A 104 -0.55 -1.56 0.95
C SER A 104 -1.67 -1.13 1.89
N SER A 105 -1.98 -1.91 2.92
CA SER A 105 -3.00 -1.60 3.93
C SER A 105 -2.49 -0.67 5.03
N LEU A 106 -1.16 -0.52 5.16
CA LEU A 106 -0.56 0.40 6.10
C LEU A 106 -0.78 1.85 5.66
N HIS A 107 -1.40 2.63 6.53
CA HIS A 107 -1.56 4.07 6.37
C HIS A 107 -0.75 4.77 7.43
N TYR A 108 -0.06 5.84 7.08
CA TYR A 108 0.66 6.66 8.05
C TYR A 108 0.66 8.13 7.62
N GLU A 109 0.62 8.99 8.59
CA GLU A 109 0.73 10.45 8.43
C GLU A 109 1.65 11.03 9.51
N PRO A 110 2.41 12.08 9.21
CA PRO A 110 3.22 12.76 10.22
C PRO A 110 2.36 13.24 11.40
N GLU A 111 2.86 13.01 12.61
CA GLU A 111 2.23 13.45 13.83
C GLU A 111 3.26 14.06 14.79
N VAL A 112 2.85 15.02 15.58
CA VAL A 112 3.70 15.66 16.60
C VAL A 112 3.06 15.50 17.96
N SER A 113 3.76 14.87 18.88
CA SER A 113 3.38 14.78 20.29
C SER A 113 4.17 15.76 21.13
N GLN A 114 3.53 16.46 22.05
CA GLN A 114 4.22 17.34 22.99
C GLN A 114 5.20 16.58 23.91
N ALA A 115 4.91 15.32 24.21
CA ALA A 115 5.72 14.49 25.08
C ALA A 115 6.78 13.66 24.36
N LEU A 116 6.46 13.17 23.12
CA LEU A 116 7.29 12.23 22.38
C LEU A 116 7.98 12.85 21.16
N GLY A 117 7.65 14.10 20.82
CA GLY A 117 8.23 14.78 19.66
C GLY A 117 7.59 14.37 18.33
N PHE A 118 8.41 14.27 17.29
CA PHE A 118 7.97 13.94 15.94
C PHE A 118 7.84 12.43 15.75
N GLY A 119 6.76 12.01 15.14
CA GLY A 119 6.48 10.60 14.83
C GLY A 119 5.43 10.48 13.74
N PHE A 120 4.76 9.35 13.69
CA PHE A 120 3.74 9.05 12.69
C PHE A 120 2.51 8.46 13.36
N ARG A 121 1.34 8.99 12.99
CA ARG A 121 0.07 8.34 13.26
C ARG A 121 -0.15 7.27 12.20
N CYS A 122 -0.18 6.01 12.63
CA CYS A 122 -0.34 4.87 11.76
C CYS A 122 -1.74 4.26 11.89
N GLY A 123 -2.30 3.85 10.76
CA GLY A 123 -3.59 3.19 10.67
C GLY A 123 -3.41 1.73 10.24
N PHE A 124 -4.08 0.83 10.95
CA PHE A 124 -3.96 -0.63 10.83
C PHE A 124 -5.32 -1.28 10.62
N LEU A 125 -5.33 -2.48 10.02
CA LEU A 125 -6.54 -3.28 9.83
C LEU A 125 -7.11 -3.80 11.16
N GLY A 126 -6.25 -3.95 12.18
CA GLY A 126 -6.60 -4.44 13.50
C GLY A 126 -5.37 -4.50 14.40
N LEU A 127 -5.53 -4.96 15.64
CA LEU A 127 -4.44 -5.05 16.62
C LEU A 127 -3.32 -5.99 16.18
N LEU A 128 -3.65 -7.15 15.63
CA LEU A 128 -2.64 -8.09 15.13
C LEU A 128 -1.81 -7.48 13.99
N HIS A 129 -2.44 -6.74 13.08
CA HIS A 129 -1.73 -6.03 12.03
C HIS A 129 -0.77 -4.99 12.61
N MET A 130 -1.19 -4.25 13.63
CA MET A 130 -0.34 -3.29 14.34
C MET A 130 0.89 -3.97 14.95
N GLU A 131 0.71 -5.09 15.65
CA GLU A 131 1.80 -5.86 16.25
C GLU A 131 2.78 -6.37 15.19
N ILE A 132 2.28 -6.89 14.05
CA ILE A 132 3.13 -7.37 12.96
C ILE A 132 3.94 -6.22 12.35
N VAL A 133 3.31 -5.06 12.11
CA VAL A 133 4.00 -3.89 11.56
C VAL A 133 5.09 -3.40 12.52
N GLN A 134 4.78 -3.31 13.81
CA GLN A 134 5.75 -2.93 14.84
C GLN A 134 6.93 -3.91 14.87
N GLU A 135 6.67 -5.21 14.96
CA GLU A 135 7.71 -6.24 14.97
C GLU A 135 8.59 -6.21 13.71
N ARG A 136 8.00 -5.95 12.54
CA ARG A 136 8.76 -5.80 11.30
C ARG A 136 9.63 -4.56 11.29
N LEU A 137 9.15 -3.41 11.79
CA LEU A 137 9.95 -2.20 11.90
C LEU A 137 11.15 -2.41 12.85
N GLU A 138 10.94 -3.11 13.97
CA GLU A 138 12.01 -3.44 14.92
C GLU A 138 13.03 -4.44 14.32
N ARG A 139 12.58 -5.53 13.71
CA ARG A 139 13.45 -6.62 13.25
C ARG A 139 14.08 -6.42 11.89
N GLU A 140 13.31 -5.88 10.92
CA GLU A 140 13.78 -5.76 9.54
C GLU A 140 14.48 -4.42 9.29
N PHE A 141 14.12 -3.38 10.07
CA PHE A 141 14.60 -2.01 9.86
C PHE A 141 15.39 -1.44 11.05
N ASP A 142 15.58 -2.23 12.10
CA ASP A 142 16.34 -1.84 13.31
C ASP A 142 15.82 -0.53 13.94
N GLN A 143 14.49 -0.40 14.03
CA GLN A 143 13.84 0.78 14.60
C GLN A 143 13.48 0.54 16.05
N ASP A 144 13.99 1.39 16.95
CA ASP A 144 13.54 1.47 18.35
C ASP A 144 12.34 2.40 18.46
N LEU A 145 11.17 1.85 18.84
CA LEU A 145 9.90 2.55 18.76
C LEU A 145 9.19 2.67 20.10
N ILE A 146 8.57 3.83 20.29
CA ILE A 146 7.54 4.04 21.31
C ILE A 146 6.19 3.99 20.61
N THR A 147 5.36 3.01 20.96
CA THR A 147 4.00 2.87 20.42
C THR A 147 2.98 3.40 21.44
N THR A 148 2.09 4.26 20.99
CA THR A 148 0.99 4.73 21.86
C THR A 148 -0.10 3.67 21.99
N ALA A 149 -0.94 3.81 23.02
CA ALA A 149 -2.12 2.94 23.15
C ALA A 149 -2.99 3.03 21.87
N PRO A 150 -3.45 1.88 21.35
CA PRO A 150 -4.28 1.86 20.16
C PRO A 150 -5.63 2.51 20.39
N SER A 151 -6.10 3.25 19.40
CA SER A 151 -7.43 3.86 19.35
C SER A 151 -8.22 3.32 18.16
N VAL A 152 -9.54 3.33 18.27
CA VAL A 152 -10.46 2.89 17.21
C VAL A 152 -11.32 4.06 16.74
N VAL A 153 -11.90 3.91 15.54
CA VAL A 153 -12.86 4.89 15.03
C VAL A 153 -14.22 4.71 15.69
N TYR A 154 -14.71 5.75 16.34
CA TYR A 154 -16.06 5.79 16.89
C TYR A 154 -17.01 6.51 15.93
N GLN A 155 -18.18 5.94 15.71
CA GLN A 155 -19.27 6.62 15.02
C GLN A 155 -20.33 7.02 16.03
N VAL A 156 -20.61 8.31 16.10
CA VAL A 156 -21.67 8.84 16.97
C VAL A 156 -22.90 9.10 16.08
N LEU A 157 -23.98 8.34 16.33
CA LEU A 157 -25.27 8.57 15.70
C LEU A 157 -26.09 9.46 16.63
N ARG A 158 -26.53 10.60 16.12
CA ARG A 158 -27.44 11.49 16.86
C ARG A 158 -28.86 10.95 16.72
N ALA A 159 -29.62 11.05 17.79
CA ALA A 159 -30.97 10.50 17.89
C ALA A 159 -32.09 11.51 17.47
N ASP A 160 -31.72 12.63 16.89
CA ASP A 160 -32.58 13.73 16.45
C ASP A 160 -32.88 13.74 14.95
#